data_b0eec9347fa495f4beb68c832c7180fb
#
_entry.id   b0eec9347fa495f4beb68c832c7180fb
#
_cell.length_a   1.000
_cell.length_b   1.000
_cell.length_c   1.000
_cell.angle_alpha   90.00
_cell.angle_beta   90.00
_cell.angle_gamma   90.00
#
_symmetry.space_group_name_H-M   'P 1'
#
loop_
_entity.id
_entity.type
_entity.pdbx_description
1 polymer ?
#
loop_
_entity_poly.entity_id
_entity_poly.type
_entity_poly.pdbx_seq_one_letter_code
_entity_poly.pdbx_strand_id
1 'polypeptide(L)'
;MWNQALGFVKVNLENQEWKTYLDNRRSGNYQVARASWCGDYNEPSTFLNTLRSDNSSNRSFYKNKNYDAILNQTLAAGIDDAARSRLYQQAEQQLDHDSVLIPVYGYVNSRLVKPRIGGYSTEDVLNELPSKRLFIQ
;
A
#
# COMPACT_ATOMS: atom_id res chain seq x y z
N MET A 1 -7.66 22.76 -4.75
CA MET A 1 -8.61 21.79 -4.20
C MET A 1 -8.54 21.75 -2.67
N TRP A 2 -7.46 21.26 -2.02
CA TRP A 2 -7.41 21.16 -0.54
C TRP A 2 -7.54 22.52 0.17
N ASN A 3 -6.83 23.55 -0.27
CA ASN A 3 -6.97 24.91 0.31
C ASN A 3 -8.41 25.46 0.21
N GLN A 4 -9.17 25.06 -0.82
CA GLN A 4 -10.57 25.46 -0.97
C GLN A 4 -11.51 24.62 -0.10
N ALA A 5 -11.25 23.29 -0.05
CA ALA A 5 -12.10 22.37 0.70
C ALA A 5 -11.91 22.48 2.22
N LEU A 6 -10.68 22.70 2.66
CA LEU A 6 -10.34 22.73 4.08
C LEU A 6 -10.33 24.14 4.70
N GLY A 7 -10.44 25.21 3.92
CA GLY A 7 -10.61 26.59 4.35
C GLY A 7 -9.72 27.14 5.50
N PHE A 8 -9.45 26.30 6.48
CA PHE A 8 -8.66 26.61 7.69
C PHE A 8 -7.20 26.13 7.62
N VAL A 9 -6.82 25.44 6.54
CA VAL A 9 -5.47 24.91 6.35
C VAL A 9 -4.86 25.47 5.07
N LYS A 10 -3.63 25.98 5.17
CA LYS A 10 -2.84 26.36 4.01
C LYS A 10 -1.96 25.19 3.59
N VAL A 11 -2.26 24.59 2.46
CA VAL A 11 -1.48 23.50 1.87
C VAL A 11 -0.52 24.08 0.81
N ASN A 12 0.77 23.89 1.03
CA ASN A 12 1.82 24.18 0.05
C ASN A 12 2.28 22.87 -0.57
N LEU A 13 2.17 22.75 -1.89
CA LEU A 13 2.66 21.59 -2.61
C LEU A 13 4.10 21.81 -3.02
N GLU A 14 4.96 20.85 -2.68
CA GLU A 14 6.35 20.81 -3.12
C GLU A 14 6.55 19.64 -4.08
N ASN A 15 7.09 19.93 -5.27
CA ASN A 15 7.53 18.93 -6.22
C ASN A 15 9.03 18.80 -6.11
N GLN A 16 9.52 17.60 -5.87
CA GLN A 16 10.93 17.31 -5.64
C GLN A 16 11.46 16.34 -6.70
N GLU A 17 12.75 16.43 -6.97
CA GLU A 17 13.46 15.43 -7.74
C GLU A 17 13.36 14.06 -7.02
N TRP A 18 13.31 12.95 -7.76
CA TRP A 18 13.00 11.62 -7.22
C TRP A 18 13.91 11.18 -6.08
N LYS A 19 15.21 11.36 -6.21
CA LYS A 19 16.18 10.99 -5.17
C LYS A 19 15.96 11.82 -3.89
N THR A 20 15.82 13.13 -4.05
CA THR A 20 15.54 14.06 -2.93
C THR A 20 14.26 13.68 -2.20
N TYR A 21 13.19 13.37 -2.95
CA TYR A 21 11.94 12.90 -2.39
C TYR A 21 12.11 11.60 -1.58
N LEU A 22 12.86 10.63 -2.11
CA LEU A 22 13.12 9.37 -1.40
C LEU A 22 13.92 9.59 -0.11
N ASP A 23 14.92 10.45 -0.14
CA ASP A 23 15.76 10.75 1.01
C ASP A 23 14.97 11.51 2.10
N ASN A 24 14.13 12.47 1.71
CA ASN A 24 13.22 13.15 2.63
C ASN A 24 12.21 12.20 3.26
N ARG A 25 11.65 11.26 2.50
CA ARG A 25 10.76 10.22 3.06
C ARG A 25 11.49 9.29 4.04
N ARG A 26 12.72 8.91 3.75
CA ARG A 26 13.52 8.04 4.64
C ARG A 26 13.88 8.71 5.94
N SER A 27 14.17 10.02 5.89
CA SER A 27 14.56 10.81 7.06
C SER A 27 13.39 11.40 7.85
N GLY A 28 12.14 11.27 7.35
CA GLY A 28 10.96 11.88 7.97
C GLY A 28 10.87 13.40 7.76
N ASN A 29 11.58 13.95 6.80
CA ASN A 29 11.56 15.38 6.51
C ASN A 29 10.37 15.76 5.62
N TYR A 30 9.15 15.59 6.15
CA TYR A 30 7.89 15.96 5.50
C TYR A 30 6.76 16.02 6.53
N GLN A 31 5.69 16.75 6.24
CA GLN A 31 4.45 16.71 7.01
C GLN A 31 3.46 15.71 6.43
N VAL A 32 3.22 15.80 5.13
CA VAL A 32 2.41 14.85 4.37
C VAL A 32 3.18 14.50 3.10
N ALA A 33 3.36 13.22 2.82
CA ALA A 33 4.05 12.76 1.62
C ALA A 33 3.14 11.85 0.79
N ARG A 34 3.11 12.04 -0.53
CA ARG A 34 2.50 11.09 -1.44
C ARG A 34 3.30 9.80 -1.43
N ALA A 35 2.63 8.68 -1.30
CA ALA A 35 3.25 7.37 -1.34
C ALA A 35 2.39 6.38 -2.12
N SER A 36 2.98 5.26 -2.51
CA SER A 36 2.28 4.11 -3.04
C SER A 36 3.00 2.83 -2.63
N TRP A 37 2.26 1.74 -2.60
CA TRP A 37 2.79 0.41 -2.40
C TRP A 37 2.13 -0.54 -3.40
N CYS A 38 2.90 -1.41 -4.03
CA CYS A 38 2.39 -2.53 -4.80
C CYS A 38 2.47 -3.77 -3.91
N GLY A 39 1.43 -4.60 -3.93
CA GLY A 39 1.43 -5.84 -3.15
C GLY A 39 2.50 -6.81 -3.65
N ASP A 40 3.24 -7.42 -2.74
CA ASP A 40 4.25 -8.45 -3.04
C ASP A 40 3.60 -9.85 -3.15
N TYR A 41 2.39 -9.99 -2.59
CA TYR A 41 1.58 -11.21 -2.62
C TYR A 41 0.10 -10.86 -2.42
N ASN A 42 -0.79 -11.81 -2.76
CA ASN A 42 -2.25 -11.61 -2.73
C ASN A 42 -2.84 -11.79 -1.33
N GLU A 43 -2.51 -10.90 -0.42
CA GLU A 43 -3.11 -10.84 0.92
C GLU A 43 -3.01 -9.43 1.50
N PRO A 44 -3.97 -8.94 2.33
CA PRO A 44 -3.95 -7.61 2.93
C PRO A 44 -2.68 -7.29 3.73
N SER A 45 -2.07 -8.31 4.33
CA SER A 45 -0.84 -8.14 5.14
C SER A 45 0.32 -7.55 4.35
N THR A 46 0.36 -7.71 3.01
CA THR A 46 1.40 -7.08 2.17
C THR A 46 1.39 -5.56 2.27
N PHE A 47 0.24 -4.96 2.54
CA PHE A 47 0.07 -3.51 2.75
C PHE A 47 0.20 -3.15 4.24
N LEU A 48 -0.52 -3.84 5.11
CA LEU A 48 -0.59 -3.54 6.54
C LEU A 48 0.76 -3.70 7.24
N ASN A 49 1.53 -4.72 6.90
CA ASN A 49 2.86 -4.94 7.48
C ASN A 49 3.84 -3.80 7.20
N THR A 50 3.65 -3.01 6.13
CA THR A 50 4.52 -1.86 5.83
C THR A 50 4.46 -0.77 6.91
N LEU A 51 3.42 -0.78 7.74
CA LEU A 51 3.19 0.21 8.80
C LEU A 51 3.50 -0.31 10.21
N ARG A 52 3.95 -1.56 10.35
CA ARG A 52 4.40 -2.10 11.64
C ARG A 52 5.56 -1.29 12.21
N SER A 53 5.62 -1.21 13.52
CA SER A 53 6.64 -0.43 14.23
C SER A 53 8.07 -0.89 13.94
N ASP A 54 8.26 -2.18 13.62
CA ASP A 54 9.54 -2.83 13.34
C ASP A 54 9.87 -2.99 11.84
N ASN A 55 8.95 -2.57 10.94
CA ASN A 55 9.16 -2.76 9.51
C ASN A 55 10.03 -1.65 8.91
N SER A 56 11.07 -2.04 8.19
CA SER A 56 11.99 -1.12 7.51
C SER A 56 11.35 -0.30 6.38
N SER A 57 10.17 -0.70 5.89
CA SER A 57 9.39 0.06 4.91
C SER A 57 8.47 1.10 5.53
N ASN A 58 8.34 1.13 6.86
CA ASN A 58 7.53 2.11 7.57
C ASN A 58 8.16 3.51 7.48
N ARG A 59 7.73 4.27 6.48
CA ARG A 59 8.19 5.64 6.24
C ARG A 59 7.28 6.70 6.90
N SER A 60 6.18 6.28 7.52
CA SER A 60 5.35 7.15 8.34
C SER A 60 5.88 7.31 9.77
N PHE A 61 6.85 6.48 10.16
CA PHE A 61 7.37 6.40 11.53
C PHE A 61 6.28 6.07 12.58
N TYR A 62 5.18 5.50 12.11
CA TYR A 62 4.08 5.08 12.96
C TYR A 62 4.56 4.00 13.93
N LYS A 63 4.21 4.15 15.20
CA LYS A 63 4.53 3.18 16.26
C LYS A 63 3.32 3.00 17.15
N ASN A 64 2.68 1.85 17.04
CA ASN A 64 1.52 1.51 17.84
C ASN A 64 1.56 0.02 18.21
N LYS A 65 1.78 -0.27 19.51
CA LYS A 65 1.87 -1.65 20.00
C LYS A 65 0.56 -2.44 19.86
N ASN A 66 -0.59 -1.76 19.91
CA ASN A 66 -1.88 -2.39 19.68
C ASN A 66 -2.04 -2.83 18.24
N TYR A 67 -1.67 -1.96 17.27
CA TYR A 67 -1.62 -2.29 15.87
C TYR A 67 -0.71 -3.50 15.58
N ASP A 68 0.49 -3.50 16.12
CA ASP A 68 1.43 -4.61 15.96
C ASP A 68 0.88 -5.91 16.57
N ALA A 69 0.21 -5.83 17.74
CA ALA A 69 -0.40 -6.97 18.38
C ALA A 69 -1.57 -7.55 17.57
N ILE A 70 -2.40 -6.71 16.94
CA ILE A 70 -3.48 -7.15 16.05
C ILE A 70 -2.89 -7.94 14.87
N LEU A 71 -1.86 -7.40 14.22
CA LEU A 71 -1.22 -8.08 13.10
C LEU A 71 -0.51 -9.38 13.52
N ASN A 72 0.05 -9.45 14.72
CA ASN A 72 0.63 -10.70 15.23
C ASN A 72 -0.43 -11.80 15.41
N GLN A 73 -1.66 -11.45 15.80
CA GLN A 73 -2.75 -12.41 15.94
C GLN A 73 -3.16 -13.03 14.58
N THR A 74 -2.96 -12.35 13.47
CA THR A 74 -3.25 -12.91 12.13
C THR A 74 -2.36 -14.10 11.77
N LEU A 75 -1.24 -14.26 12.49
CA LEU A 75 -0.27 -15.34 12.30
C LEU A 75 -0.53 -16.55 13.19
N ALA A 76 -1.59 -16.53 14.01
CA ALA A 76 -1.90 -17.62 14.92
C ALA A 76 -2.17 -18.94 14.17
N ALA A 77 -1.59 -20.04 14.67
CA ALA A 77 -1.81 -21.35 14.09
C ALA A 77 -3.31 -21.73 14.14
N GLY A 78 -3.85 -22.19 13.02
CA GLY A 78 -5.26 -22.60 12.91
C GLY A 78 -6.27 -21.47 12.83
N ILE A 79 -5.84 -20.21 12.67
CA ILE A 79 -6.77 -19.10 12.44
C ILE A 79 -7.51 -19.32 11.10
N ASP A 80 -8.84 -19.20 11.12
CA ASP A 80 -9.64 -19.23 9.91
C ASP A 80 -9.61 -17.89 9.15
N ASP A 81 -9.98 -17.91 7.86
CA ASP A 81 -9.93 -16.72 7.02
C ASP A 81 -10.89 -15.61 7.47
N ALA A 82 -12.03 -15.98 8.07
CA ALA A 82 -13.00 -15.00 8.56
C ALA A 82 -12.46 -14.27 9.81
N ALA A 83 -11.82 -15.00 10.71
CA ALA A 83 -11.18 -14.41 11.90
C ALA A 83 -9.98 -13.54 11.49
N ARG A 84 -9.15 -13.99 10.55
CA ARG A 84 -8.03 -13.23 10.00
C ARG A 84 -8.51 -11.94 9.33
N SER A 85 -9.56 -12.01 8.52
CA SER A 85 -10.16 -10.84 7.87
C SER A 85 -10.66 -9.80 8.88
N ARG A 86 -11.28 -10.24 9.98
CA ARG A 86 -11.69 -9.31 11.06
C ARG A 86 -10.52 -8.62 11.72
N LEU A 87 -9.40 -9.31 11.93
CA LEU A 87 -8.18 -8.70 12.47
C LEU A 87 -7.59 -7.66 11.51
N TYR A 88 -7.60 -7.92 10.21
CA TYR A 88 -7.20 -6.91 9.22
C TYR A 88 -8.10 -5.68 9.25
N GLN A 89 -9.41 -5.85 9.34
CA GLN A 89 -10.34 -4.73 9.50
C GLN A 89 -10.07 -3.92 10.78
N GLN A 90 -9.76 -4.58 11.90
CA GLN A 90 -9.37 -3.89 13.13
C GLN A 90 -8.06 -3.10 12.97
N ALA A 91 -7.08 -3.66 12.27
CA ALA A 91 -5.84 -2.97 11.97
C ALA A 91 -6.08 -1.72 11.10
N GLU A 92 -6.92 -1.83 10.06
CA GLU A 92 -7.33 -0.69 9.22
C GLU A 92 -8.07 0.38 10.02
N GLN A 93 -9.00 0.00 10.88
CA GLN A 93 -9.69 0.94 11.77
C GLN A 93 -8.73 1.67 12.71
N GLN A 94 -7.69 0.99 13.20
CA GLN A 94 -6.66 1.62 14.02
C GLN A 94 -5.85 2.65 13.24
N LEU A 95 -5.51 2.36 11.97
CA LEU A 95 -4.80 3.31 11.09
C LEU A 95 -5.66 4.54 10.78
N ASP A 96 -6.95 4.34 10.54
CA ASP A 96 -7.91 5.42 10.30
C ASP A 96 -8.07 6.31 11.54
N HIS A 97 -8.28 5.70 12.70
CA HIS A 97 -8.37 6.40 13.98
C HIS A 97 -7.12 7.26 14.25
N ASP A 98 -5.94 6.71 14.00
CA ASP A 98 -4.66 7.39 14.23
C ASP A 98 -4.26 8.34 13.07
N SER A 99 -5.05 8.38 12.00
CA SER A 99 -4.84 9.22 10.81
C SER A 99 -3.44 9.04 10.19
N VAL A 100 -2.96 7.80 10.14
CA VAL A 100 -1.60 7.46 9.67
C VAL A 100 -1.45 7.65 8.17
N LEU A 101 -2.51 7.37 7.42
CA LEU A 101 -2.53 7.48 5.97
C LEU A 101 -3.90 7.94 5.46
N ILE A 102 -3.88 8.54 4.30
CA ILE A 102 -5.08 8.98 3.58
C ILE A 102 -5.15 8.17 2.27
N PRO A 103 -5.99 7.12 2.20
CA PRO A 103 -6.15 6.36 0.95
C PRO A 103 -6.80 7.24 -0.11
N VAL A 104 -6.21 7.30 -1.29
CA VAL A 104 -6.70 8.16 -2.39
C VAL A 104 -7.25 7.33 -3.54
N TYR A 105 -6.49 6.38 -4.06
CA TYR A 105 -6.91 5.49 -5.14
C TYR A 105 -5.99 4.27 -5.28
N GLY A 106 -6.51 3.21 -5.92
CA GLY A 106 -5.70 2.09 -6.40
C GLY A 106 -5.23 2.33 -7.83
N TYR A 107 -3.98 1.98 -8.13
CA TYR A 107 -3.46 2.01 -9.50
C TYR A 107 -4.10 0.94 -10.36
N VAL A 108 -4.37 1.28 -11.62
CA VAL A 108 -4.82 0.34 -12.63
C VAL A 108 -3.75 0.28 -13.73
N ASN A 109 -3.32 -0.93 -14.07
CA ASN A 109 -2.41 -1.16 -15.18
C ASN A 109 -3.19 -1.43 -16.46
N SER A 110 -3.21 -0.46 -17.39
CA SER A 110 -3.82 -0.64 -18.71
C SER A 110 -2.80 -1.26 -19.66
N ARG A 111 -3.17 -2.34 -20.35
CA ARG A 111 -2.33 -3.02 -21.32
C ARG A 111 -3.05 -3.19 -22.65
N LEU A 112 -2.34 -2.94 -23.74
CA LEU A 112 -2.80 -3.20 -25.09
C LEU A 112 -2.10 -4.46 -25.60
N VAL A 113 -2.87 -5.52 -25.84
CA VAL A 113 -2.36 -6.80 -26.33
C VAL A 113 -2.89 -7.03 -27.73
N LYS A 114 -2.01 -7.28 -28.69
CA LYS A 114 -2.42 -7.59 -30.07
C LYS A 114 -3.14 -8.95 -30.10
N PRO A 115 -4.20 -9.12 -30.92
CA PRO A 115 -4.97 -10.39 -30.97
C PRO A 115 -4.11 -11.63 -31.27
N ARG A 116 -3.00 -11.46 -31.99
CA ARG A 116 -2.07 -12.55 -32.31
C ARG A 116 -1.19 -13.03 -31.16
N ILE A 117 -1.29 -12.41 -29.99
CA ILE A 117 -0.50 -12.81 -28.80
C ILE A 117 -1.35 -13.74 -27.94
N GLY A 118 -0.94 -15.00 -27.88
CA GLY A 118 -1.51 -16.00 -26.98
C GLY A 118 -0.76 -16.07 -25.64
N GLY A 119 -1.38 -16.74 -24.65
CA GLY A 119 -0.79 -16.93 -23.31
C GLY A 119 -0.93 -15.73 -22.36
N TYR A 120 -1.58 -14.66 -22.79
CA TYR A 120 -1.91 -13.52 -21.94
C TYR A 120 -3.09 -13.86 -21.01
N SER A 121 -2.95 -13.55 -19.73
CA SER A 121 -4.03 -13.65 -18.74
C SER A 121 -4.20 -12.33 -18.01
N THR A 122 -5.44 -11.97 -17.72
CA THR A 122 -5.83 -10.83 -16.87
C THR A 122 -6.06 -11.24 -15.42
N GLU A 123 -5.94 -12.54 -15.11
CA GLU A 123 -6.29 -13.10 -13.79
C GLU A 123 -5.12 -13.08 -12.80
N ASP A 124 -3.96 -12.61 -13.23
CA ASP A 124 -2.80 -12.48 -12.33
C ASP A 124 -2.97 -11.25 -11.43
N VAL A 125 -3.26 -11.48 -10.18
CA VAL A 125 -3.52 -10.44 -9.17
C VAL A 125 -2.30 -9.57 -8.88
N LEU A 126 -1.08 -10.08 -9.09
CA LEU A 126 0.17 -9.32 -8.95
C LEU A 126 0.54 -8.59 -10.23
N ASN A 127 -0.24 -8.82 -11.30
CA ASN A 127 0.00 -8.25 -12.62
C ASN A 127 1.38 -8.61 -13.19
N GLU A 128 1.91 -9.76 -12.82
CA GLU A 128 3.15 -10.33 -13.36
C GLU A 128 2.85 -11.14 -14.62
N LEU A 129 3.50 -10.80 -15.71
CA LEU A 129 3.32 -11.47 -16.98
C LEU A 129 4.65 -12.06 -17.47
N PRO A 130 4.99 -13.29 -17.05
CA PRO A 130 6.21 -13.94 -17.49
C PRO A 130 6.23 -14.13 -19.01
N SER A 131 7.21 -13.52 -19.69
CA SER A 131 7.32 -13.58 -21.17
C SER A 131 7.36 -15.02 -21.72
N LYS A 132 7.83 -15.98 -20.93
CA LYS A 132 7.84 -17.41 -21.28
C LYS A 132 6.47 -18.03 -21.53
N ARG A 133 5.39 -17.39 -21.07
CA ARG A 133 3.99 -17.81 -21.30
C ARG A 133 3.40 -17.24 -22.59
N LEU A 134 4.04 -16.21 -23.15
CA LEU A 134 3.55 -15.54 -24.33
C LEU A 134 4.01 -16.27 -25.61
N PHE A 135 3.13 -16.37 -26.59
CA PHE A 135 3.44 -16.94 -27.90
C PHE A 135 2.68 -16.19 -29.00
N ILE A 136 3.12 -16.33 -30.23
CA ILE A 136 2.46 -15.77 -31.43
C ILE A 136 1.56 -16.87 -31.99
N GLN A 137 0.29 -16.55 -32.21
CA GLN A 137 -0.67 -17.37 -32.93
C GLN A 137 -0.58 -17.14 -34.44
#